data_5d927727fba3738b47d2ce73de612775
#
_entry.id   5d927727fba3738b47d2ce73de612775
#
_cell.length_a   1.000
_cell.length_b   1.000
_cell.length_c   1.000
_cell.angle_alpha   90.00
_cell.angle_beta   90.00
_cell.angle_gamma   90.00
#
_symmetry.space_group_name_H-M   'P 1'
#
loop_
_entity.id
_entity.type
_entity.pdbx_description
1 polymer ?
#
loop_
_entity_poly.entity_id
_entity_poly.type
_entity_poly.pdbx_seq_one_letter_code
_entity_poly.pdbx_strand_id
1 'polypeptide(L)'
;MKKPVSSILAAALFVAAAPAFAGIHYKSSTKTEDARGHSSEVQVEGWVAGEKAKVEFKESTNPSPATQKGTYLLTKDAGKTLYLVNPEEKTYAVWDLNAMLGAVGSIMNGMGPVLRIQFSEPKVEKVADEDGGTVAGQPAHHTKYRTTYTTTVKVFGMGRSNDVVSEQDFWTTTRLPDAGLGVWLRAQPPRTGNADFDRLLTTERYKIQGYPLKMVTVTTSTDPKSGKSSTSRNTMEVTQLDTSAAVPAASFEIPAGYKEAQLLPTKEGSRD
;
A
#
# COMPACT_ATOMS: atom_id res chain seq x y z
N MET A 1 -48.94 62.27 6.39
CA MET A 1 -48.14 61.43 5.44
C MET A 1 -47.04 60.76 6.26
N LYS A 2 -47.21 59.50 6.63
CA LYS A 2 -46.19 58.71 7.35
C LYS A 2 -45.44 57.81 6.37
N LYS A 3 -44.09 57.98 6.29
CA LYS A 3 -43.23 57.13 5.47
C LYS A 3 -42.95 55.81 6.16
N PRO A 4 -42.96 54.67 5.46
CA PRO A 4 -42.55 53.39 6.03
C PRO A 4 -41.03 53.28 6.08
N VAL A 5 -40.50 52.86 7.22
CA VAL A 5 -39.10 52.50 7.42
C VAL A 5 -38.94 51.04 6.98
N SER A 6 -38.24 50.80 5.88
CA SER A 6 -37.88 49.44 5.42
C SER A 6 -36.68 48.94 6.22
N SER A 7 -36.90 47.98 7.09
CA SER A 7 -35.84 47.25 7.79
C SER A 7 -35.26 46.21 6.87
N ILE A 8 -34.03 46.43 6.41
CA ILE A 8 -33.23 45.40 5.67
C ILE A 8 -32.66 44.45 6.69
N LEU A 9 -33.21 43.25 6.72
CA LEU A 9 -32.68 42.11 7.52
C LEU A 9 -31.48 41.53 6.80
N ALA A 10 -30.27 41.85 7.24
CA ALA A 10 -29.01 41.23 6.71
C ALA A 10 -28.90 39.82 7.31
N ALA A 11 -29.22 38.82 6.50
CA ALA A 11 -28.96 37.42 6.86
C ALA A 11 -27.44 37.15 6.73
N ALA A 12 -26.76 37.12 7.88
CA ALA A 12 -25.37 36.69 7.94
C ALA A 12 -25.32 35.16 7.70
N LEU A 13 -24.88 34.73 6.52
CA LEU A 13 -24.53 33.34 6.25
C LEU A 13 -23.27 32.99 7.07
N PHE A 14 -23.44 32.32 8.18
CA PHE A 14 -22.35 31.63 8.85
C PHE A 14 -21.97 30.41 8.00
N VAL A 15 -20.93 30.55 7.18
CA VAL A 15 -20.24 29.42 6.58
C VAL A 15 -19.50 28.74 7.73
N ALA A 16 -20.07 27.67 8.29
CA ALA A 16 -19.37 26.84 9.24
C ALA A 16 -18.18 26.21 8.54
N ALA A 17 -16.97 26.66 8.88
CA ALA A 17 -15.75 26.02 8.39
C ALA A 17 -15.76 24.57 8.85
N ALA A 18 -15.72 23.65 7.90
CA ALA A 18 -15.59 22.23 8.22
C ALA A 18 -14.27 22.00 8.98
N PRO A 19 -14.26 21.19 10.04
CA PRO A 19 -13.02 20.91 10.76
C PRO A 19 -12.02 20.26 9.81
N ALA A 20 -10.79 20.80 9.79
CA ALA A 20 -9.67 20.28 9.01
C ALA A 20 -8.57 19.81 9.96
N PHE A 21 -7.89 18.75 9.59
CA PHE A 21 -6.72 18.25 10.30
C PHE A 21 -5.45 18.77 9.62
N ALA A 22 -4.44 19.12 10.41
CA ALA A 22 -3.09 19.24 9.89
C ALA A 22 -2.63 17.85 9.44
N GLY A 23 -2.18 17.74 8.21
CA GLY A 23 -1.86 16.45 7.63
C GLY A 23 -0.86 16.54 6.50
N ILE A 24 -0.70 15.44 5.82
CA ILE A 24 0.14 15.25 4.65
C ILE A 24 -0.73 15.01 3.43
N HIS A 25 -0.44 15.72 2.35
CA HIS A 25 -0.97 15.45 1.02
C HIS A 25 0.17 15.11 0.08
N TYR A 26 0.03 14.04 -0.69
CA TYR A 26 1.08 13.60 -1.61
C TYR A 26 0.51 13.03 -2.89
N LYS A 27 1.35 13.02 -3.92
CA LYS A 27 1.14 12.22 -5.13
C LYS A 27 2.30 11.27 -5.30
N SER A 28 2.01 10.06 -5.74
CA SER A 28 3.05 9.09 -6.05
C SER A 28 2.71 8.26 -7.28
N SER A 29 3.77 7.76 -7.93
CA SER A 29 3.69 6.81 -9.03
C SER A 29 4.38 5.52 -8.63
N THR A 30 3.79 4.39 -9.02
CA THR A 30 4.39 3.08 -8.90
C THR A 30 4.46 2.45 -10.28
N LYS A 31 5.69 2.14 -10.73
CA LYS A 31 5.97 1.42 -11.98
C LYS A 31 6.41 0.01 -11.66
N THR A 32 5.82 -0.96 -12.34
CA THR A 32 6.19 -2.37 -12.22
C THR A 32 6.54 -2.90 -13.61
N GLU A 33 7.71 -3.51 -13.72
CA GLU A 33 8.15 -4.26 -14.89
C GLU A 33 8.25 -5.73 -14.50
N ASP A 34 7.45 -6.57 -15.13
CA ASP A 34 7.47 -8.01 -14.88
C ASP A 34 8.63 -8.71 -15.58
N ALA A 35 8.85 -9.97 -15.26
CA ALA A 35 9.91 -10.79 -15.84
C ALA A 35 9.75 -11.08 -17.36
N ARG A 36 8.62 -10.70 -17.96
CA ARG A 36 8.34 -10.82 -19.39
C ARG A 36 8.52 -9.49 -20.13
N GLY A 37 8.89 -8.42 -19.38
CA GLY A 37 9.05 -7.08 -19.93
C GLY A 37 7.74 -6.29 -20.06
N HIS A 38 6.63 -6.79 -19.50
CA HIS A 38 5.41 -6.00 -19.42
C HIS A 38 5.57 -4.92 -18.35
N SER A 39 5.21 -3.71 -18.71
CA SER A 39 5.25 -2.57 -17.80
C SER A 39 3.83 -2.13 -17.43
N SER A 40 3.63 -1.80 -16.16
CA SER A 40 2.42 -1.16 -15.67
C SER A 40 2.77 0.02 -14.77
N GLU A 41 1.93 1.04 -14.79
CA GLU A 41 2.07 2.21 -13.93
C GLU A 41 0.74 2.51 -13.24
N VAL A 42 0.83 2.84 -11.95
CA VAL A 42 -0.29 3.29 -11.14
C VAL A 42 0.08 4.62 -10.50
N GLN A 43 -0.76 5.62 -10.66
CA GLN A 43 -0.63 6.93 -10.02
C GLN A 43 -1.70 7.10 -8.96
N VAL A 44 -1.29 7.56 -7.80
CA VAL A 44 -2.20 7.78 -6.67
C VAL A 44 -2.02 9.17 -6.09
N GLU A 45 -3.08 9.63 -5.43
CA GLU A 45 -3.09 10.83 -4.62
C GLU A 45 -3.53 10.45 -3.20
N GLY A 46 -2.78 10.87 -2.19
CA GLY A 46 -2.97 10.43 -0.82
C GLY A 46 -3.07 11.56 0.18
N TRP A 47 -3.87 11.34 1.21
CA TRP A 47 -4.04 12.22 2.37
C TRP A 47 -3.84 11.41 3.64
N VAL A 48 -3.09 11.96 4.58
CA VAL A 48 -2.81 11.34 5.87
C VAL A 48 -2.99 12.37 6.98
N ALA A 49 -3.72 12.01 8.03
CA ALA A 49 -3.87 12.84 9.22
C ALA A 49 -4.07 11.94 10.46
N GLY A 50 -3.05 11.90 11.32
CA GLY A 50 -3.02 10.98 12.45
C GLY A 50 -3.08 9.51 11.99
N GLU A 51 -3.98 8.73 12.56
CA GLU A 51 -4.19 7.33 12.20
C GLU A 51 -5.04 7.13 10.94
N LYS A 52 -5.49 8.23 10.32
CA LYS A 52 -6.36 8.20 9.15
C LYS A 52 -5.57 8.40 7.88
N ALA A 53 -5.92 7.64 6.83
CA ALA A 53 -5.39 7.85 5.49
C ALA A 53 -6.42 7.53 4.42
N LYS A 54 -6.33 8.28 3.32
CA LYS A 54 -7.04 8.01 2.07
C LYS A 54 -6.01 7.98 0.95
N VAL A 55 -6.10 6.97 0.07
CA VAL A 55 -5.27 6.83 -1.14
C VAL A 55 -6.18 6.60 -2.33
N GLU A 56 -6.26 7.57 -3.21
CA GLU A 56 -7.13 7.55 -4.39
C GLU A 56 -6.34 7.18 -5.64
N PHE A 57 -6.83 6.24 -6.42
CA PHE A 57 -6.24 5.86 -7.71
C PHE A 57 -6.62 6.90 -8.77
N LYS A 58 -5.64 7.55 -9.34
CA LYS A 58 -5.82 8.60 -10.36
C LYS A 58 -5.68 8.06 -11.76
N GLU A 59 -4.69 7.21 -11.99
CA GLU A 59 -4.41 6.57 -13.27
C GLU A 59 -3.84 5.18 -13.06
N SER A 60 -4.17 4.25 -13.95
CA SER A 60 -3.59 2.92 -14.02
C SER A 60 -3.53 2.47 -15.47
N THR A 61 -2.37 2.01 -15.93
CA THR A 61 -2.20 1.48 -17.29
C THR A 61 -2.81 0.09 -17.46
N ASN A 62 -3.06 -0.62 -16.35
CA ASN A 62 -3.73 -1.91 -16.32
C ASN A 62 -4.72 -1.93 -15.16
N PRO A 63 -5.88 -1.23 -15.28
CA PRO A 63 -6.81 -1.08 -14.19
C PRO A 63 -7.49 -2.40 -13.84
N SER A 64 -7.58 -2.68 -12.56
CA SER A 64 -8.46 -3.70 -11.98
C SER A 64 -9.65 -3.01 -11.31
N PRO A 65 -10.71 -3.71 -10.91
CA PRO A 65 -11.81 -3.10 -10.15
C PRO A 65 -11.35 -2.35 -8.90
N ALA A 66 -10.23 -2.77 -8.29
CA ALA A 66 -9.67 -2.12 -7.11
C ALA A 66 -8.79 -0.90 -7.43
N THR A 67 -8.26 -0.77 -8.66
CA THR A 67 -7.32 0.27 -9.07
C THR A 67 -7.83 1.14 -10.21
N GLN A 68 -9.13 1.06 -10.52
CA GLN A 68 -9.74 1.94 -11.49
C GLN A 68 -9.77 3.39 -10.98
N LYS A 69 -9.75 4.33 -11.90
CA LYS A 69 -9.75 5.77 -11.59
C LYS A 69 -10.91 6.16 -10.67
N GLY A 70 -10.58 6.89 -9.59
CA GLY A 70 -11.54 7.39 -8.62
C GLY A 70 -11.86 6.41 -7.49
N THR A 71 -11.52 5.12 -7.58
CA THR A 71 -11.56 4.24 -6.41
C THR A 71 -10.51 4.65 -5.41
N TYR A 72 -10.74 4.39 -4.14
CA TYR A 72 -9.77 4.72 -3.10
C TYR A 72 -9.75 3.73 -1.95
N LEU A 73 -8.59 3.62 -1.33
CA LEU A 73 -8.39 2.95 -0.06
C LEU A 73 -8.53 3.98 1.06
N LEU A 74 -9.22 3.60 2.12
CA LEU A 74 -9.43 4.41 3.31
C LEU A 74 -9.10 3.59 4.55
N THR A 75 -8.45 4.22 5.52
CA THR A 75 -8.30 3.67 6.88
C THR A 75 -8.53 4.76 7.92
N LYS A 76 -8.98 4.35 9.12
CA LYS A 76 -9.24 5.24 10.25
C LYS A 76 -8.48 4.84 11.53
N ASP A 77 -7.73 3.75 11.46
CA ASP A 77 -7.13 3.05 12.59
C ASP A 77 -5.68 2.57 12.29
N ALA A 78 -4.90 3.44 11.64
CA ALA A 78 -3.51 3.17 11.26
C ALA A 78 -3.35 1.93 10.36
N GLY A 79 -4.33 1.64 9.52
CA GLY A 79 -4.27 0.55 8.54
C GLY A 79 -4.61 -0.85 9.08
N LYS A 80 -5.20 -0.95 10.26
CA LYS A 80 -5.72 -2.24 10.76
C LYS A 80 -6.90 -2.69 9.91
N THR A 81 -7.81 -1.75 9.63
CA THR A 81 -8.94 -1.94 8.73
C THR A 81 -8.76 -1.08 7.49
N LEU A 82 -8.89 -1.67 6.32
CA LEU A 82 -8.89 -0.96 5.05
C LEU A 82 -10.29 -1.06 4.42
N TYR A 83 -10.75 0.06 3.90
CA TYR A 83 -11.98 0.15 3.12
C TYR A 83 -11.59 0.43 1.68
N LEU A 84 -11.94 -0.47 0.76
CA LEU A 84 -11.88 -0.17 -0.67
C LEU A 84 -13.21 0.45 -1.07
N VAL A 85 -13.19 1.70 -1.47
CA VAL A 85 -14.39 2.46 -1.79
C VAL A 85 -14.47 2.69 -3.30
N ASN A 86 -15.61 2.35 -3.89
CA ASN A 86 -15.92 2.60 -5.30
C ASN A 86 -17.02 3.68 -5.40
N PRO A 87 -16.67 4.93 -5.75
CA PRO A 87 -17.65 6.01 -5.85
C PRO A 87 -18.63 5.85 -7.02
N GLU A 88 -18.22 5.20 -8.10
CA GLU A 88 -19.07 4.98 -9.29
C GLU A 88 -20.23 4.05 -8.94
N GLU A 89 -19.95 2.96 -8.26
CA GLU A 89 -20.95 1.99 -7.83
C GLU A 89 -21.62 2.36 -6.51
N LYS A 90 -21.11 3.38 -5.80
CA LYS A 90 -21.52 3.76 -4.45
C LYS A 90 -21.44 2.57 -3.48
N THR A 91 -20.34 1.84 -3.55
CA THR A 91 -20.07 0.67 -2.72
C THR A 91 -18.75 0.83 -1.96
N TYR A 92 -18.63 0.07 -0.88
CA TYR A 92 -17.34 -0.13 -0.21
C TYR A 92 -17.21 -1.59 0.22
N ALA A 93 -15.97 -2.06 0.27
CA ALA A 93 -15.66 -3.37 0.80
C ALA A 93 -14.67 -3.25 1.96
N VAL A 94 -14.85 -4.05 2.99
CA VAL A 94 -13.99 -4.03 4.19
C VAL A 94 -12.90 -5.08 4.06
N TRP A 95 -11.67 -4.66 4.27
CA TRP A 95 -10.50 -5.52 4.31
C TRP A 95 -9.93 -5.57 5.73
N ASP A 96 -10.16 -6.65 6.42
CA ASP A 96 -9.32 -7.02 7.55
C ASP A 96 -8.05 -7.66 7.00
N LEU A 97 -6.98 -6.89 7.00
CA LEU A 97 -5.71 -7.33 6.43
C LEU A 97 -5.09 -8.48 7.23
N ASN A 98 -5.35 -8.59 8.54
CA ASN A 98 -4.87 -9.71 9.33
C ASN A 98 -5.63 -10.99 8.98
N ALA A 99 -6.97 -10.89 8.81
CA ALA A 99 -7.79 -12.01 8.34
C ALA A 99 -7.36 -12.48 6.94
N MET A 100 -7.09 -11.54 6.01
CA MET A 100 -6.57 -11.87 4.68
C MET A 100 -5.23 -12.59 4.73
N LEU A 101 -4.28 -12.05 5.49
CA LEU A 101 -2.95 -12.65 5.62
C LEU A 101 -3.01 -14.01 6.33
N GLY A 102 -3.88 -14.14 7.33
CA GLY A 102 -4.18 -15.43 7.96
C GLY A 102 -4.77 -16.44 6.98
N ALA A 103 -5.65 -16.02 6.06
CA ALA A 103 -6.17 -16.87 5.01
C ALA A 103 -5.07 -17.32 4.03
N VAL A 104 -4.16 -16.42 3.62
CA VAL A 104 -2.99 -16.77 2.81
C VAL A 104 -2.12 -17.80 3.52
N GLY A 105 -1.81 -17.60 4.80
CA GLY A 105 -1.05 -18.55 5.60
C GLY A 105 -1.76 -19.90 5.77
N SER A 106 -3.08 -19.88 5.95
CA SER A 106 -3.89 -21.10 6.02
C SER A 106 -3.86 -21.89 4.71
N ILE A 107 -3.91 -21.21 3.57
CA ILE A 107 -3.71 -21.85 2.26
C ILE A 107 -2.32 -22.45 2.15
N MET A 108 -1.27 -21.68 2.50
CA MET A 108 0.12 -22.16 2.48
C MET A 108 0.35 -23.38 3.37
N ASN A 109 -0.32 -23.43 4.53
CA ASN A 109 -0.20 -24.52 5.49
C ASN A 109 -1.18 -25.68 5.23
N GLY A 110 -2.43 -25.36 4.84
CA GLY A 110 -3.52 -26.35 4.71
C GLY A 110 -3.45 -27.16 3.42
N MET A 111 -2.80 -26.68 2.38
CA MET A 111 -2.56 -27.44 1.14
C MET A 111 -1.29 -28.30 1.21
N GLY A 112 -0.72 -28.50 2.40
CA GLY A 112 0.56 -29.16 2.63
C GLY A 112 0.82 -30.48 1.90
N PRO A 113 -0.17 -31.38 1.71
CA PRO A 113 0.00 -32.57 0.89
C PRO A 113 0.05 -32.30 -0.61
N VAL A 114 -0.63 -31.23 -1.08
CA VAL A 114 -0.79 -30.89 -2.49
C VAL A 114 0.20 -29.80 -2.92
N LEU A 115 0.29 -28.73 -2.12
CA LEU A 115 1.14 -27.58 -2.38
C LEU A 115 1.87 -27.17 -1.11
N ARG A 116 3.19 -27.16 -1.16
CA ARG A 116 4.02 -26.66 -0.06
C ARG A 116 4.99 -25.58 -0.59
N ILE A 117 4.92 -24.40 0.02
CA ILE A 117 5.82 -23.28 -0.26
C ILE A 117 6.72 -23.08 0.96
N GLN A 118 8.02 -23.08 0.74
CA GLN A 118 9.05 -22.91 1.78
C GLN A 118 10.02 -21.81 1.36
N PHE A 119 10.49 -21.04 2.33
CA PHE A 119 11.52 -20.03 2.16
C PHE A 119 12.70 -20.40 3.06
N SER A 120 13.92 -20.32 2.50
CA SER A 120 15.12 -20.41 3.34
C SER A 120 15.25 -19.17 4.23
N GLU A 121 16.12 -19.24 5.21
CA GLU A 121 16.46 -18.05 6.00
C GLU A 121 17.03 -16.95 5.08
N PRO A 122 16.47 -15.72 5.10
CA PRO A 122 16.96 -14.63 4.28
C PRO A 122 18.30 -14.12 4.82
N LYS A 123 19.28 -13.97 3.92
CA LYS A 123 20.54 -13.30 4.21
C LYS A 123 20.45 -11.87 3.72
N VAL A 124 20.61 -10.90 4.61
CA VAL A 124 20.51 -9.47 4.32
C VAL A 124 21.87 -8.84 4.46
N GLU A 125 22.26 -8.11 3.44
CA GLU A 125 23.45 -7.28 3.41
C GLU A 125 23.04 -5.82 3.17
N LYS A 126 23.52 -4.88 4.02
CA LYS A 126 23.41 -3.46 3.74
C LYS A 126 24.57 -3.06 2.81
N VAL A 127 24.23 -2.66 1.59
CA VAL A 127 25.21 -2.36 0.52
C VAL A 127 25.57 -0.88 0.51
N ALA A 128 24.62 0.01 0.83
CA ALA A 128 24.84 1.44 0.94
C ALA A 128 24.04 2.04 2.09
N ASP A 129 24.58 3.14 2.67
CA ASP A 129 24.00 3.91 3.76
C ASP A 129 24.57 5.33 3.67
N GLU A 130 23.89 6.24 2.96
CA GLU A 130 24.47 7.51 2.55
C GLU A 130 23.43 8.62 2.40
N ASP A 131 23.88 9.85 2.13
CA ASP A 131 22.98 10.95 1.80
C ASP A 131 22.25 10.65 0.49
N GLY A 132 20.93 10.66 0.52
CA GLY A 132 20.06 10.42 -0.62
C GLY A 132 19.66 11.69 -1.37
N GLY A 133 20.21 12.85 -1.00
CA GLY A 133 19.87 14.13 -1.61
C GLY A 133 18.45 14.58 -1.26
N THR A 134 17.72 15.05 -2.27
CA THR A 134 16.36 15.60 -2.11
C THR A 134 15.37 14.84 -2.98
N VAL A 135 14.28 14.34 -2.38
CA VAL A 135 13.16 13.69 -3.06
C VAL A 135 11.86 14.39 -2.68
N ALA A 136 11.05 14.79 -3.66
CA ALA A 136 9.81 15.55 -3.45
C ALA A 136 9.96 16.77 -2.51
N GLY A 137 11.09 17.48 -2.61
CA GLY A 137 11.40 18.64 -1.78
C GLY A 137 11.84 18.33 -0.35
N GLN A 138 12.01 17.07 0.02
CA GLN A 138 12.46 16.65 1.35
C GLN A 138 13.87 16.06 1.30
N PRO A 139 14.74 16.40 2.26
CA PRO A 139 15.99 15.69 2.43
C PRO A 139 15.73 14.21 2.67
N ALA A 140 16.43 13.39 1.94
CA ALA A 140 16.30 11.94 2.01
C ALA A 140 17.62 11.26 2.40
N HIS A 141 17.50 10.15 3.08
CA HIS A 141 18.60 9.23 3.38
C HIS A 141 18.47 8.02 2.48
N HIS A 142 19.53 7.64 1.78
CA HIS A 142 19.56 6.49 0.89
C HIS A 142 20.16 5.29 1.59
N THR A 143 19.40 4.18 1.59
CA THR A 143 19.91 2.88 2.02
C THR A 143 19.67 1.85 0.92
N LYS A 144 20.68 1.02 0.68
CA LYS A 144 20.59 -0.10 -0.24
C LYS A 144 20.80 -1.41 0.49
N TYR A 145 19.93 -2.38 0.24
CA TYR A 145 20.03 -3.73 0.76
C TYR A 145 20.04 -4.75 -0.36
N ARG A 146 20.80 -5.81 -0.13
CA ARG A 146 20.74 -7.04 -0.94
C ARG A 146 20.26 -8.17 -0.04
N THR A 147 19.17 -8.83 -0.45
CA THR A 147 18.63 -10.00 0.25
C THR A 147 18.69 -11.21 -0.66
N THR A 148 19.18 -12.31 -0.11
CA THR A 148 19.23 -13.59 -0.83
C THR A 148 18.51 -14.65 -0.03
N TYR A 149 17.69 -15.45 -0.71
CA TYR A 149 17.00 -16.61 -0.14
C TYR A 149 16.62 -17.59 -1.24
N THR A 150 16.25 -18.81 -0.87
CA THR A 150 15.73 -19.80 -1.80
C THR A 150 14.23 -20.01 -1.54
N THR A 151 13.44 -19.97 -2.60
CA THR A 151 12.02 -20.35 -2.56
C THR A 151 11.89 -21.76 -3.11
N THR A 152 11.25 -22.68 -2.36
CA THR A 152 10.95 -24.05 -2.81
C THR A 152 9.44 -24.22 -2.88
N VAL A 153 8.93 -24.57 -4.05
CA VAL A 153 7.53 -24.94 -4.27
C VAL A 153 7.46 -26.43 -4.55
N LYS A 154 6.70 -27.16 -3.75
CA LYS A 154 6.45 -28.60 -3.94
C LYS A 154 4.99 -28.80 -4.29
N VAL A 155 4.73 -29.52 -5.39
CA VAL A 155 3.39 -29.91 -5.83
C VAL A 155 3.37 -31.44 -5.89
N PHE A 156 2.49 -32.07 -5.12
CA PHE A 156 2.43 -33.53 -4.97
C PHE A 156 3.81 -34.18 -4.67
N GLY A 157 4.61 -33.52 -3.82
CA GLY A 157 5.94 -34.00 -3.45
C GLY A 157 7.06 -33.67 -4.44
N MET A 158 6.75 -33.27 -5.68
CA MET A 158 7.72 -32.81 -6.67
C MET A 158 8.08 -31.37 -6.42
N GLY A 159 9.35 -31.09 -6.16
CA GLY A 159 9.83 -29.76 -5.78
C GLY A 159 10.60 -29.05 -6.89
N ARG A 160 10.37 -27.74 -7.00
CA ARG A 160 11.21 -26.82 -7.75
C ARG A 160 11.68 -25.72 -6.82
N SER A 161 12.98 -25.46 -6.83
CA SER A 161 13.59 -24.38 -6.06
C SER A 161 14.09 -23.31 -6.99
N ASN A 162 13.98 -22.05 -6.57
CA ASN A 162 14.60 -20.92 -7.23
C ASN A 162 15.41 -20.13 -6.20
N ASP A 163 16.60 -19.74 -6.59
CA ASP A 163 17.41 -18.80 -5.81
C ASP A 163 16.97 -17.39 -6.15
N VAL A 164 16.69 -16.61 -5.12
CA VAL A 164 16.16 -15.26 -5.24
C VAL A 164 17.20 -14.27 -4.71
N VAL A 165 17.49 -13.26 -5.52
CA VAL A 165 18.26 -12.08 -5.14
C VAL A 165 17.35 -10.86 -5.27
N SER A 166 17.14 -10.15 -4.18
CA SER A 166 16.38 -8.89 -4.15
C SER A 166 17.33 -7.76 -3.79
N GLU A 167 17.50 -6.81 -4.71
CA GLU A 167 18.19 -5.55 -4.45
C GLU A 167 17.16 -4.45 -4.24
N GLN A 168 17.30 -3.72 -3.17
CA GLN A 168 16.32 -2.73 -2.74
C GLN A 168 17.01 -1.44 -2.33
N ASP A 169 16.63 -0.38 -3.01
CA ASP A 169 17.08 0.98 -2.72
C ASP A 169 15.91 1.75 -2.09
N PHE A 170 16.14 2.39 -0.95
CA PHE A 170 15.17 3.19 -0.21
C PHE A 170 15.69 4.61 -0.03
N TRP A 171 14.92 5.60 -0.44
CA TRP A 171 15.12 7.00 -0.07
C TRP A 171 14.06 7.36 0.95
N THR A 172 14.46 7.55 2.19
CA THR A 172 13.55 7.78 3.31
C THR A 172 13.83 9.12 3.98
N THR A 173 12.82 9.70 4.62
CA THR A 173 12.97 10.90 5.45
C THR A 173 12.39 10.66 6.84
N THR A 174 13.04 11.21 7.86
CA THR A 174 12.56 11.21 9.26
C THR A 174 11.86 12.52 9.62
N ARG A 175 11.74 13.46 8.68
CA ARG A 175 11.19 14.79 8.93
C ARG A 175 9.65 14.86 8.85
N LEU A 176 8.99 13.75 8.55
CA LEU A 176 7.54 13.70 8.53
C LEU A 176 6.98 13.31 9.89
N PRO A 177 5.80 13.81 10.29
CA PRO A 177 5.17 13.44 11.55
C PRO A 177 4.98 11.92 11.65
N ASP A 178 5.27 11.33 12.80
CA ASP A 178 5.15 9.89 13.08
C ASP A 178 3.77 9.31 12.75
N ALA A 179 2.74 10.14 12.84
CA ALA A 179 1.36 9.78 12.52
C ALA A 179 1.19 9.25 11.08
N GLY A 180 1.95 9.79 10.10
CA GLY A 180 1.91 9.32 8.72
C GLY A 180 2.56 7.96 8.50
N LEU A 181 3.53 7.59 9.33
CA LEU A 181 4.29 6.35 9.20
C LEU A 181 3.47 5.10 9.57
N GLY A 182 2.59 5.20 10.57
CA GLY A 182 1.79 4.07 11.03
C GLY A 182 0.89 3.46 9.95
N VAL A 183 0.41 4.28 9.02
CA VAL A 183 -0.45 3.84 7.91
C VAL A 183 0.35 3.12 6.83
N TRP A 184 1.56 3.60 6.53
CA TRP A 184 2.40 3.04 5.46
C TRP A 184 3.26 1.88 5.94
N LEU A 185 3.73 1.99 7.17
CA LEU A 185 4.66 1.06 7.78
C LEU A 185 4.02 0.53 9.05
N ARG A 186 3.04 -0.31 8.98
CA ARG A 186 2.36 -0.91 10.12
C ARG A 186 3.30 -1.10 11.30
N ALA A 187 2.86 -0.68 12.48
CA ALA A 187 3.64 -0.78 13.73
C ALA A 187 4.11 -2.23 14.01
N GLN A 188 3.39 -3.22 13.49
CA GLN A 188 3.77 -4.63 13.57
C GLN A 188 3.77 -5.26 12.17
N PRO A 189 4.76 -6.11 11.85
CA PRO A 189 4.76 -6.87 10.62
C PRO A 189 3.51 -7.75 10.56
N PRO A 190 2.90 -7.87 9.38
CA PRO A 190 1.74 -8.74 9.21
C PRO A 190 2.13 -10.20 9.48
N ARG A 191 1.21 -10.95 10.12
CA ARG A 191 1.42 -12.36 10.40
C ARG A 191 0.47 -13.19 9.56
N THR A 192 1.05 -14.14 8.83
CA THR A 192 0.28 -15.10 8.02
C THR A 192 0.06 -16.42 8.76
N GLY A 193 0.86 -16.68 9.80
CA GLY A 193 0.90 -17.99 10.48
C GLY A 193 1.79 -19.01 9.76
N ASN A 194 2.46 -18.62 8.66
CA ASN A 194 3.56 -19.40 8.09
C ASN A 194 4.88 -18.80 8.56
N ALA A 195 5.62 -19.54 9.38
CA ALA A 195 6.80 -19.04 10.08
C ALA A 195 7.90 -18.54 9.14
N ASP A 196 8.13 -19.22 8.01
CA ASP A 196 9.16 -18.84 7.04
C ASP A 196 8.78 -17.55 6.31
N PHE A 197 7.51 -17.44 5.91
CA PHE A 197 7.00 -16.24 5.25
C PHE A 197 6.93 -15.04 6.20
N ASP A 198 6.48 -15.27 7.45
CA ASP A 198 6.44 -14.23 8.48
C ASP A 198 7.84 -13.70 8.81
N ARG A 199 8.86 -14.56 8.79
CA ARG A 199 10.27 -14.17 8.95
C ARG A 199 10.73 -13.28 7.80
N LEU A 200 10.40 -13.66 6.56
CA LEU A 200 10.72 -12.85 5.38
C LEU A 200 10.05 -11.48 5.45
N LEU A 201 8.75 -11.41 5.76
CA LEU A 201 8.02 -10.14 5.90
C LEU A 201 8.60 -9.26 7.01
N THR A 202 8.98 -9.86 8.13
CA THR A 202 9.62 -9.15 9.24
C THR A 202 10.97 -8.58 8.82
N THR A 203 11.78 -9.37 8.13
CA THR A 203 13.08 -8.95 7.60
C THR A 203 12.94 -7.78 6.63
N GLU A 204 11.97 -7.84 5.72
CA GLU A 204 11.69 -6.77 4.78
C GLU A 204 11.26 -5.47 5.48
N ARG A 205 10.43 -5.59 6.53
CA ARG A 205 9.94 -4.44 7.28
C ARG A 205 11.06 -3.67 7.99
N TYR A 206 12.05 -4.36 8.57
CA TYR A 206 13.13 -3.72 9.32
C TYR A 206 14.11 -2.92 8.46
N LYS A 207 14.11 -3.09 7.15
CA LYS A 207 14.95 -2.31 6.23
C LYS A 207 14.50 -0.86 6.08
N ILE A 208 13.19 -0.60 6.23
CA ILE A 208 12.61 0.72 5.99
C ILE A 208 12.65 1.52 7.29
N GLN A 209 13.50 2.54 7.32
CA GLN A 209 13.64 3.46 8.44
C GLN A 209 13.18 4.86 8.01
N GLY A 210 12.11 5.36 8.62
CA GLY A 210 11.49 6.63 8.24
C GLY A 210 10.42 6.49 7.17
N TYR A 211 9.98 7.60 6.60
CA TYR A 211 8.95 7.66 5.58
C TYR A 211 9.56 7.45 4.18
N PRO A 212 9.15 6.44 3.42
CA PRO A 212 9.71 6.19 2.10
C PRO A 212 9.19 7.21 1.09
N LEU A 213 10.11 7.98 0.50
CA LEU A 213 9.84 8.92 -0.58
C LEU A 213 10.05 8.29 -1.96
N LYS A 214 10.99 7.35 -2.04
CA LYS A 214 11.27 6.56 -3.23
C LYS A 214 11.76 5.18 -2.83
N MET A 215 11.32 4.17 -3.55
CA MET A 215 11.77 2.79 -3.39
C MET A 215 11.99 2.18 -4.78
N VAL A 216 13.11 1.48 -4.94
CA VAL A 216 13.38 0.67 -6.14
C VAL A 216 13.69 -0.74 -5.67
N THR A 217 12.95 -1.71 -6.15
CA THR A 217 13.19 -3.13 -5.87
C THR A 217 13.42 -3.85 -7.19
N VAL A 218 14.56 -4.52 -7.29
CA VAL A 218 14.90 -5.42 -8.40
C VAL A 218 15.01 -6.82 -7.85
N THR A 219 14.15 -7.73 -8.31
CA THR A 219 14.15 -9.12 -7.87
C THR A 219 14.52 -10.03 -9.03
N THR A 220 15.59 -10.79 -8.87
CA THR A 220 16.02 -11.82 -9.81
C THR A 220 15.79 -13.18 -9.19
N SER A 221 15.07 -14.04 -9.90
CA SER A 221 14.80 -15.43 -9.54
C SER A 221 15.48 -16.34 -10.53
N THR A 222 16.37 -17.23 -10.07
CA THR A 222 17.14 -18.14 -10.89
C THR A 222 16.81 -19.59 -10.53
N ASP A 223 16.47 -20.38 -11.53
CA ASP A 223 16.35 -21.84 -11.38
C ASP A 223 17.78 -22.46 -11.40
N PRO A 224 18.27 -23.00 -10.28
CA PRO A 224 19.63 -23.50 -10.18
C PRO A 224 19.89 -24.74 -11.06
N LYS A 225 18.83 -25.44 -11.51
CA LYS A 225 18.97 -26.63 -12.38
C LYS A 225 19.18 -26.24 -13.85
N SER A 226 18.42 -25.24 -14.32
CA SER A 226 18.47 -24.82 -15.72
C SER A 226 19.31 -23.57 -15.96
N GLY A 227 19.69 -22.85 -14.89
CA GLY A 227 20.37 -21.56 -14.97
C GLY A 227 19.49 -20.43 -15.51
N LYS A 228 18.21 -20.69 -15.79
CA LYS A 228 17.29 -19.67 -16.30
C LYS A 228 16.94 -18.67 -15.19
N SER A 229 17.10 -17.40 -15.52
CA SER A 229 16.77 -16.29 -14.62
C SER A 229 15.61 -15.48 -15.17
N SER A 230 14.85 -14.89 -14.26
CA SER A 230 13.81 -13.92 -14.53
C SER A 230 13.96 -12.74 -13.58
N THR A 231 13.85 -11.52 -14.11
CA THR A 231 14.02 -10.29 -13.31
C THR A 231 12.78 -9.45 -13.41
N SER A 232 12.33 -8.93 -12.28
CA SER A 232 11.27 -7.95 -12.18
C SER A 232 11.80 -6.70 -11.49
N ARG A 233 11.19 -5.54 -11.81
CA ARG A 233 11.52 -4.25 -11.20
C ARG A 233 10.24 -3.56 -10.72
N ASN A 234 10.28 -3.04 -9.51
CA ASN A 234 9.24 -2.18 -8.97
C ASN A 234 9.87 -0.86 -8.54
N THR A 235 9.28 0.26 -8.94
CA THR A 235 9.73 1.60 -8.56
C THR A 235 8.53 2.38 -8.06
N MET A 236 8.56 2.79 -6.78
CA MET A 236 7.63 3.73 -6.19
C MET A 236 8.33 5.06 -5.96
N GLU A 237 7.70 6.17 -6.30
CA GLU A 237 8.26 7.51 -6.07
C GLU A 237 7.14 8.49 -5.71
N VAL A 238 7.35 9.24 -4.63
CA VAL A 238 6.53 10.40 -4.28
C VAL A 238 6.96 11.55 -5.18
N THR A 239 6.03 12.04 -6.01
CA THR A 239 6.30 13.10 -6.99
C THR A 239 5.96 14.50 -6.47
N GLN A 240 5.01 14.58 -5.53
CA GLN A 240 4.63 15.80 -4.84
C GLN A 240 4.35 15.51 -3.38
N LEU A 241 4.72 16.43 -2.49
CA LEU A 241 4.52 16.26 -1.05
C LEU A 241 4.27 17.63 -0.40
N ASP A 242 3.11 17.76 0.25
CA ASP A 242 2.78 18.88 1.14
C ASP A 242 2.62 18.32 2.56
N THR A 243 3.49 18.74 3.46
CA THR A 243 3.53 18.30 4.86
C THR A 243 2.68 19.16 5.80
N SER A 244 2.06 20.22 5.27
CA SER A 244 1.24 21.19 6.00
C SER A 244 -0.19 21.28 5.48
N ALA A 245 -0.63 20.27 4.74
CA ALA A 245 -1.95 20.26 4.11
C ALA A 245 -3.07 20.34 5.15
N ALA A 246 -4.04 21.20 4.92
CA ALA A 246 -5.30 21.20 5.66
C ALA A 246 -6.23 20.14 5.07
N VAL A 247 -6.35 18.99 5.73
CA VAL A 247 -7.16 17.87 5.23
C VAL A 247 -8.55 17.90 5.90
N PRO A 248 -9.64 18.06 5.12
CA PRO A 248 -10.99 18.05 5.67
C PRO A 248 -11.30 16.73 6.36
N ALA A 249 -11.93 16.76 7.53
CA ALA A 249 -12.32 15.56 8.28
C ALA A 249 -13.17 14.59 7.43
N ALA A 250 -14.05 15.15 6.58
CA ALA A 250 -14.91 14.38 5.68
C ALA A 250 -14.14 13.55 4.64
N SER A 251 -12.86 13.89 4.36
CA SER A 251 -12.01 13.11 3.44
C SER A 251 -11.76 11.68 3.93
N PHE A 252 -11.92 11.44 5.22
CA PHE A 252 -11.71 10.14 5.86
C PHE A 252 -13.01 9.42 6.22
N GLU A 253 -14.14 9.86 5.65
CA GLU A 253 -15.42 9.19 5.86
C GLU A 253 -15.89 8.48 4.60
N ILE A 254 -16.58 7.33 4.78
CA ILE A 254 -17.31 6.70 3.70
C ILE A 254 -18.56 7.55 3.45
N PRO A 255 -18.81 7.98 2.18
CA PRO A 255 -19.95 8.84 1.90
C PRO A 255 -21.28 8.18 2.29
N ALA A 256 -22.24 8.98 2.77
CA ALA A 256 -23.55 8.49 3.13
C ALA A 256 -24.26 7.82 1.92
N GLY A 257 -24.98 6.73 2.19
CA GLY A 257 -25.70 5.99 1.15
C GLY A 257 -24.87 4.95 0.39
N TYR A 258 -23.58 4.80 0.68
CA TYR A 258 -22.78 3.70 0.11
C TYR A 258 -23.17 2.39 0.80
N LYS A 259 -23.15 1.29 0.03
CA LYS A 259 -23.49 -0.05 0.49
C LYS A 259 -22.22 -0.89 0.62
N GLU A 260 -22.19 -1.75 1.64
CA GLU A 260 -21.13 -2.74 1.75
C GLU A 260 -21.28 -3.81 0.67
N ALA A 261 -20.19 -4.09 -0.03
CA ALA A 261 -20.08 -5.12 -1.05
C ALA A 261 -19.03 -6.15 -0.64
N GLN A 262 -19.21 -7.39 -1.06
CA GLN A 262 -18.21 -8.43 -0.86
C GLN A 262 -17.05 -8.24 -1.85
N LEU A 263 -15.81 -8.36 -1.38
CA LEU A 263 -14.59 -8.23 -2.18
C LEU A 263 -14.40 -9.32 -3.21
N LEU A 264 -14.84 -10.52 -2.89
CA LEU A 264 -14.82 -11.67 -3.78
C LEU A 264 -16.27 -12.14 -3.94
N PRO A 265 -16.75 -12.35 -5.19
CA PRO A 265 -18.02 -13.01 -5.38
C PRO A 265 -17.88 -14.38 -4.73
N THR A 266 -18.56 -14.61 -3.61
CA THR A 266 -18.84 -15.97 -3.17
C THR A 266 -19.55 -16.64 -4.33
N LYS A 267 -18.98 -17.74 -4.88
CA LYS A 267 -19.76 -18.66 -5.72
C LYS A 267 -20.93 -19.14 -4.86
N GLU A 268 -21.99 -18.35 -4.81
CA GLU A 268 -23.29 -18.87 -4.48
C GLU A 268 -23.64 -19.86 -5.59
N GLY A 269 -23.83 -21.09 -5.17
CA GLY A 269 -24.01 -22.22 -6.05
C GLY A 269 -25.05 -21.95 -7.13
N SER A 270 -24.67 -22.11 -8.38
CA SER A 270 -25.62 -22.55 -9.39
C SER A 270 -26.02 -23.97 -9.00
N ARG A 271 -27.06 -24.06 -8.19
CA ARG A 271 -27.95 -25.21 -8.16
C ARG A 271 -29.09 -24.83 -9.10
N ASP A 272 -28.99 -25.29 -10.31
CA ASP A 272 -30.10 -25.63 -11.18
C ASP A 272 -29.68 -26.83 -12.04
#